data_3ae26bb4af30b55dc7cf56ac0790c384
#
_entry.id   3ae26bb4af30b55dc7cf56ac0790c384
#
_cell.length_a   1.000
_cell.length_b   1.000
_cell.length_c   1.000
_cell.angle_alpha   90.00
_cell.angle_beta   90.00
_cell.angle_gamma   90.00
#
_symmetry.space_group_name_H-M   'P 1'
#
loop_
_entity.id
_entity.type
_entity.pdbx_description
1 polymer ?
#
loop_
_entity_poly.entity_id
_entity_poly.type
_entity_poly.pdbx_seq_one_letter_code
_entity_poly.pdbx_strand_id
1 'polypeptide(L)'
;MWRKFCGWLLKVMGWTVDNDTVVPEDKCIILGVPHTSAWDFVISYLFYTSIGGSAKVMVKKEFFFWPIGGLLRKIGGLPVDRKNATRLVLSTIHEMKEAKVCHLALAPEGTRKPIKRWKTGFHTIAREVGCSVYMGYFDWGTKHVGWGKKVELTDDARADMQRIQAMYEEMHLVGKHKKNYITK
;
A
#
# COMPACT_ATOMS: atom_id res chain seq x y z
N MET A 1 12.45 -19.73 -5.93
CA MET A 1 12.74 -20.11 -4.53
C MET A 1 12.19 -19.09 -3.55
N TRP A 2 12.55 -17.79 -3.66
CA TRP A 2 12.12 -16.73 -2.73
C TRP A 2 10.60 -16.54 -2.66
N ARG A 3 9.90 -16.51 -3.80
CA ARG A 3 8.44 -16.43 -3.88
C ARG A 3 7.74 -17.53 -3.03
N LYS A 4 8.15 -18.81 -3.21
CA LYS A 4 7.59 -19.93 -2.44
C LYS A 4 7.86 -19.81 -0.93
N PHE A 5 9.04 -19.31 -0.56
CA PHE A 5 9.40 -19.04 0.83
C PHE A 5 8.49 -17.97 1.46
N CYS A 6 8.20 -16.86 0.74
CA CYS A 6 7.29 -15.83 1.24
C CYS A 6 5.88 -16.37 1.49
N GLY A 7 5.35 -17.19 0.57
CA GLY A 7 4.04 -17.82 0.76
C GLY A 7 4.02 -18.84 1.91
N TRP A 8 5.08 -19.64 2.04
CA TRP A 8 5.23 -20.56 3.17
C TRP A 8 5.28 -19.80 4.51
N LEU A 9 6.05 -18.70 4.56
CA LEU A 9 6.18 -17.90 5.78
C LEU A 9 4.85 -17.28 6.21
N LEU A 10 4.07 -16.74 5.26
CA LEU A 10 2.71 -16.26 5.54
C LEU A 10 1.83 -17.37 6.13
N LYS A 11 1.86 -18.56 5.52
CA LYS A 11 1.10 -19.71 6.02
C LYS A 11 1.51 -20.10 7.44
N VAL A 12 2.81 -20.16 7.74
CA VAL A 12 3.33 -20.45 9.10
C VAL A 12 2.89 -19.37 10.10
N MET A 13 2.80 -18.09 9.66
CA MET A 13 2.29 -16.98 10.48
C MET A 13 0.76 -16.99 10.61
N GLY A 14 0.06 -17.95 9.99
CA GLY A 14 -1.38 -18.12 10.04
C GLY A 14 -2.15 -17.18 9.09
N TRP A 15 -1.48 -16.62 8.07
CA TRP A 15 -2.12 -15.76 7.09
C TRP A 15 -2.68 -16.52 5.90
N THR A 16 -3.90 -16.16 5.50
CA THR A 16 -4.55 -16.58 4.26
C THR A 16 -4.33 -15.53 3.18
N VAL A 17 -3.93 -15.97 2.00
CA VAL A 17 -3.72 -15.14 0.82
C VAL A 17 -4.94 -15.27 -0.07
N ASP A 18 -5.63 -14.15 -0.33
CA ASP A 18 -6.92 -14.14 -1.04
C ASP A 18 -6.78 -14.02 -2.56
N ASN A 19 -5.58 -13.71 -3.07
CA ASN A 19 -5.29 -13.66 -4.50
C ASN A 19 -4.06 -14.52 -4.83
N ASP A 20 -4.10 -15.18 -5.98
CA ASP A 20 -3.00 -16.00 -6.52
C ASP A 20 -2.22 -15.28 -7.66
N THR A 21 -2.75 -14.15 -8.13
CA THR A 21 -2.20 -13.34 -9.22
C THR A 21 -1.94 -11.90 -8.78
N VAL A 22 -1.00 -11.25 -9.43
CA VAL A 22 -0.75 -9.80 -9.29
C VAL A 22 -1.83 -8.98 -9.98
N VAL A 23 -1.92 -7.70 -9.63
CA VAL A 23 -2.74 -6.74 -10.39
C VAL A 23 -2.31 -6.76 -11.85
N PRO A 24 -3.25 -6.84 -12.80
CA PRO A 24 -2.93 -7.09 -14.22
C PRO A 24 -2.30 -5.90 -14.96
N GLU A 25 -2.47 -4.67 -14.47
CA GLU A 25 -1.93 -3.49 -15.13
C GLU A 25 -0.43 -3.30 -14.82
N ASP A 26 0.32 -2.78 -15.78
CA ASP A 26 1.76 -2.47 -15.62
C ASP A 26 1.98 -1.35 -14.58
N LYS A 27 1.05 -0.41 -14.48
CA LYS A 27 1.12 0.70 -13.51
C LYS A 27 -0.17 0.78 -12.71
N CYS A 28 -0.04 0.70 -11.40
CA CYS A 28 -1.18 0.82 -10.49
C CYS A 28 -0.77 1.36 -9.12
N ILE A 29 -1.76 1.83 -8.38
CA ILE A 29 -1.65 2.13 -6.96
C ILE A 29 -2.48 1.10 -6.19
N ILE A 30 -1.88 0.49 -5.18
CA ILE A 30 -2.56 -0.44 -4.27
C ILE A 30 -2.65 0.24 -2.90
N LEU A 31 -3.85 0.55 -2.47
CA LEU A 31 -4.11 1.14 -1.16
C LEU A 31 -4.01 0.05 -0.09
N GLY A 32 -3.16 0.23 0.89
CA GLY A 32 -2.98 -0.75 1.98
C GLY A 32 -3.62 -0.28 3.27
N VAL A 33 -4.73 -0.89 3.67
CA VAL A 33 -5.55 -0.53 4.83
C VAL A 33 -5.86 -1.80 5.65
N PRO A 34 -5.92 -1.70 6.98
CA PRO A 34 -5.62 -0.60 7.88
C PRO A 34 -4.12 -0.49 8.22
N HIS A 35 -3.54 0.71 8.17
CA HIS A 35 -2.10 0.89 8.46
C HIS A 35 -1.85 1.28 9.92
N THR A 36 -1.68 0.30 10.78
CA THR A 36 -1.54 0.49 12.23
C THR A 36 -0.19 0.05 12.80
N SER A 37 0.62 -0.68 12.01
CA SER A 37 1.88 -1.26 12.47
C SER A 37 2.95 -1.26 11.36
N ALA A 38 4.22 -1.37 11.73
CA ALA A 38 5.29 -1.65 10.77
C ALA A 38 5.19 -3.06 10.15
N TRP A 39 4.54 -3.98 10.86
CA TRP A 39 4.29 -5.34 10.37
C TRP A 39 3.35 -5.38 9.16
N ASP A 40 2.52 -4.35 8.97
CA ASP A 40 1.65 -4.24 7.80
C ASP A 40 2.47 -4.25 6.50
N PHE A 41 3.63 -3.56 6.52
CA PHE A 41 4.58 -3.61 5.42
C PHE A 41 5.14 -5.03 5.19
N VAL A 42 5.51 -5.72 6.26
CA VAL A 42 6.08 -7.08 6.17
C VAL A 42 5.04 -8.04 5.56
N ILE A 43 3.81 -8.02 6.05
CA ILE A 43 2.73 -8.86 5.53
C ILE A 43 2.43 -8.54 4.07
N SER A 44 2.29 -7.26 3.71
CA SER A 44 2.04 -6.82 2.33
C SER A 44 3.19 -7.22 1.38
N TYR A 45 4.45 -7.08 1.82
CA TYR A 45 5.61 -7.49 1.05
C TYR A 45 5.64 -9.01 0.80
N LEU A 46 5.45 -9.80 1.86
CA LEU A 46 5.42 -11.27 1.76
C LEU A 46 4.27 -11.71 0.85
N PHE A 47 3.09 -11.12 1.02
CA PHE A 47 1.91 -11.39 0.18
C PHE A 47 2.22 -11.12 -1.29
N TYR A 48 2.55 -9.87 -1.62
CA TYR A 48 2.70 -9.49 -3.02
C TYR A 48 3.85 -10.22 -3.73
N THR A 49 4.94 -10.49 -2.99
CA THR A 49 6.03 -11.34 -3.47
C THR A 49 5.59 -12.79 -3.67
N SER A 50 4.75 -13.34 -2.79
CA SER A 50 4.30 -14.74 -2.89
C SER A 50 3.47 -15.01 -4.13
N ILE A 51 2.71 -14.03 -4.59
CA ILE A 51 1.93 -14.12 -5.84
C ILE A 51 2.73 -13.71 -7.09
N GLY A 52 4.00 -13.33 -6.94
CA GLY A 52 4.94 -13.02 -8.02
C GLY A 52 5.06 -11.54 -8.36
N GLY A 53 4.48 -10.67 -7.55
CA GLY A 53 4.56 -9.22 -7.72
C GLY A 53 5.78 -8.59 -7.07
N SER A 54 6.06 -7.35 -7.47
CA SER A 54 7.01 -6.45 -6.85
C SER A 54 6.37 -5.08 -6.71
N ALA A 55 6.14 -4.64 -5.48
CA ALA A 55 5.55 -3.33 -5.23
C ALA A 55 6.60 -2.36 -4.69
N LYS A 56 6.50 -1.11 -5.12
CA LYS A 56 7.22 0.02 -4.52
C LYS A 56 6.46 0.52 -3.31
N VAL A 57 7.18 0.84 -2.23
CA VAL A 57 6.58 1.35 -0.99
C VAL A 57 7.33 2.59 -0.52
N MET A 58 6.60 3.64 -0.20
CA MET A 58 7.18 4.89 0.31
C MET A 58 7.70 4.71 1.73
N VAL A 59 9.01 4.72 1.90
CA VAL A 59 9.68 4.61 3.21
C VAL A 59 10.40 5.91 3.52
N LYS A 60 10.28 6.36 4.76
CA LYS A 60 10.92 7.60 5.23
C LYS A 60 12.43 7.57 4.96
N LYS A 61 12.98 8.61 4.33
CA LYS A 61 14.39 8.66 3.89
C LYS A 61 15.40 8.41 5.01
N GLU A 62 15.06 8.74 6.24
CA GLU A 62 15.91 8.56 7.41
C GLU A 62 16.19 7.09 7.75
N PHE A 63 15.39 6.14 7.21
CA PHE A 63 15.66 4.71 7.35
C PHE A 63 16.67 4.16 6.33
N PHE A 64 17.07 4.98 5.33
CA PHE A 64 18.01 4.55 4.28
C PHE A 64 19.47 4.79 4.66
N PHE A 65 19.86 4.44 5.88
CA PHE A 65 21.26 4.44 6.31
C PHE A 65 21.94 3.08 6.05
N TRP A 66 23.24 3.08 5.98
CA TRP A 66 24.01 1.84 5.80
C TRP A 66 23.96 0.96 7.06
N PRO A 67 23.76 -0.39 6.96
CA PRO A 67 23.57 -1.19 5.74
C PRO A 67 22.10 -1.34 5.32
N ILE A 68 21.13 -0.84 6.10
CA ILE A 68 19.68 -1.07 5.94
C ILE A 68 19.14 -0.46 4.65
N GLY A 69 19.67 0.69 4.23
CA GLY A 69 19.19 1.39 3.06
C GLY A 69 19.28 0.58 1.75
N GLY A 70 20.34 -0.21 1.60
CA GLY A 70 20.50 -1.13 0.45
C GLY A 70 19.42 -2.22 0.43
N LEU A 71 19.16 -2.82 1.59
CA LEU A 71 18.12 -3.84 1.73
C LEU A 71 16.74 -3.25 1.45
N LEU A 72 16.43 -2.07 2.01
CA LEU A 72 15.15 -1.40 1.78
C LEU A 72 14.90 -1.13 0.29
N ARG A 73 15.91 -0.63 -0.45
CA ARG A 73 15.79 -0.45 -1.91
C ARG A 73 15.54 -1.77 -2.63
N LYS A 74 16.25 -2.83 -2.25
CA LYS A 74 16.11 -4.16 -2.86
C LYS A 74 14.71 -4.75 -2.69
N ILE A 75 14.04 -4.47 -1.59
CA ILE A 75 12.66 -4.91 -1.32
C ILE A 75 11.59 -3.90 -1.77
N GLY A 76 11.95 -2.93 -2.61
CA GLY A 76 11.00 -1.98 -3.20
C GLY A 76 10.79 -0.67 -2.41
N GLY A 77 11.58 -0.43 -1.37
CA GLY A 77 11.52 0.83 -0.62
C GLY A 77 11.95 2.03 -1.44
N LEU A 78 11.09 3.03 -1.58
CA LEU A 78 11.38 4.34 -2.15
C LEU A 78 11.67 5.33 -1.02
N PRO A 79 12.87 5.94 -0.96
CA PRO A 79 13.18 6.96 0.04
C PRO A 79 12.37 8.23 -0.22
N VAL A 80 11.55 8.64 0.74
CA VAL A 80 10.70 9.82 0.60
C VAL A 80 10.90 10.81 1.72
N ASP A 81 10.90 12.10 1.36
CA ASP A 81 10.86 13.19 2.32
C ASP A 81 9.41 13.57 2.62
N ARG A 82 8.91 13.14 3.77
CA ARG A 82 7.53 13.41 4.19
C ARG A 82 7.27 14.84 4.66
N LYS A 83 8.32 15.67 4.77
CA LYS A 83 8.18 17.07 5.21
C LYS A 83 7.59 17.95 4.11
N ASN A 84 7.75 17.56 2.85
CA ASN A 84 7.22 18.29 1.70
C ASN A 84 6.29 17.40 0.88
N ALA A 85 4.98 17.51 1.14
CA ALA A 85 3.97 16.68 0.48
C ALA A 85 3.92 16.90 -1.05
N THR A 86 4.08 18.12 -1.51
CA THR A 86 4.07 18.44 -2.94
C THR A 86 5.26 17.79 -3.65
N ARG A 87 6.47 17.94 -3.10
CA ARG A 87 7.68 17.32 -3.67
C ARG A 87 7.55 15.79 -3.68
N LEU A 88 6.97 15.21 -2.62
CA LEU A 88 6.71 13.78 -2.54
C LEU A 88 5.81 13.30 -3.68
N VAL A 89 4.69 13.98 -3.91
CA VAL A 89 3.76 13.65 -4.99
C VAL A 89 4.43 13.77 -6.35
N LEU A 90 5.11 14.88 -6.63
CA LEU A 90 5.79 15.12 -7.91
C LEU A 90 6.90 14.10 -8.19
N SER A 91 7.73 13.78 -7.21
CA SER A 91 8.79 12.78 -7.39
C SER A 91 8.22 11.37 -7.62
N THR A 92 7.10 11.05 -6.98
CA THR A 92 6.43 9.75 -7.18
C THR A 92 5.80 9.65 -8.57
N ILE A 93 5.17 10.73 -9.05
CA ILE A 93 4.64 10.79 -10.42
C ILE A 93 5.76 10.57 -11.43
N HIS A 94 6.88 11.26 -11.27
CA HIS A 94 8.05 11.11 -12.15
C HIS A 94 8.56 9.66 -12.17
N GLU A 95 8.81 9.07 -11.00
CA GLU A 95 9.24 7.67 -10.87
C GLU A 95 8.27 6.69 -11.57
N MET A 96 6.97 6.88 -11.36
CA MET A 96 5.96 6.01 -11.96
C MET A 96 5.87 6.19 -13.48
N LYS A 97 6.03 7.42 -13.99
CA LYS A 97 6.00 7.67 -15.44
C LYS A 97 7.18 7.04 -16.15
N GLU A 98 8.40 7.14 -15.59
CA GLU A 98 9.64 6.58 -16.15
C GLU A 98 9.70 5.04 -16.09
N ALA A 99 9.10 4.42 -15.10
CA ALA A 99 9.10 2.97 -14.96
C ALA A 99 8.23 2.30 -16.03
N LYS A 100 8.68 1.18 -16.61
CA LYS A 100 7.83 0.32 -17.46
C LYS A 100 6.73 -0.33 -16.65
N VAL A 101 7.08 -0.91 -15.51
CA VAL A 101 6.16 -1.53 -14.57
C VAL A 101 6.36 -0.90 -13.19
N CYS A 102 5.29 -0.42 -12.58
CA CYS A 102 5.33 0.16 -11.24
C CYS A 102 4.02 -0.06 -10.50
N HIS A 103 4.02 -0.98 -9.55
CA HIS A 103 2.93 -1.14 -8.59
C HIS A 103 3.32 -0.39 -7.32
N LEU A 104 2.65 0.71 -7.03
CA LEU A 104 2.90 1.53 -5.85
C LEU A 104 1.95 1.16 -4.72
N ALA A 105 2.47 0.58 -3.65
CA ALA A 105 1.68 0.33 -2.45
C ALA A 105 1.83 1.51 -1.48
N LEU A 106 0.72 2.05 -1.02
CA LEU A 106 0.68 3.13 -0.05
C LEU A 106 -0.56 3.06 0.85
N ALA A 107 -0.41 3.59 2.08
CA ALA A 107 -1.53 3.75 3.00
C ALA A 107 -2.12 5.17 2.87
N PRO A 108 -3.40 5.32 2.50
CA PRO A 108 -4.03 6.63 2.37
C PRO A 108 -4.15 7.36 3.71
N GLU A 109 -4.11 6.64 4.82
CA GLU A 109 -4.03 7.18 6.17
C GLU A 109 -2.78 8.06 6.37
N GLY A 110 -1.66 7.73 5.73
CA GLY A 110 -0.38 8.45 5.80
C GLY A 110 0.30 8.39 7.17
N THR A 111 -0.28 7.68 8.13
CA THR A 111 0.20 7.53 9.51
C THR A 111 -0.30 6.21 10.09
N ARG A 112 0.36 5.75 11.18
CA ARG A 112 -0.09 4.59 11.98
C ARG A 112 -0.86 5.01 13.23
N LYS A 113 -1.10 6.32 13.41
CA LYS A 113 -1.92 6.87 14.50
C LYS A 113 -3.35 7.05 14.02
N PRO A 114 -4.33 7.07 14.92
CA PRO A 114 -5.72 7.32 14.56
C PRO A 114 -5.87 8.64 13.77
N ILE A 115 -6.54 8.59 12.65
CA ILE A 115 -6.80 9.76 11.81
C ILE A 115 -8.19 9.68 11.19
N LYS A 116 -8.94 10.77 11.30
CA LYS A 116 -10.31 10.85 10.74
C LYS A 116 -10.33 11.17 9.24
N ARG A 117 -9.30 11.87 8.74
CA ARG A 117 -9.26 12.36 7.35
C ARG A 117 -8.03 11.81 6.65
N TRP A 118 -8.23 10.96 5.68
CA TRP A 118 -7.19 10.34 4.87
C TRP A 118 -6.55 11.32 3.88
N LYS A 119 -5.38 10.98 3.37
CA LYS A 119 -4.62 11.80 2.42
C LYS A 119 -5.07 11.51 0.99
N THR A 120 -5.23 12.55 0.20
CA THR A 120 -5.64 12.46 -1.22
C THR A 120 -4.47 12.40 -2.21
N GLY A 121 -3.23 12.38 -1.75
CA GLY A 121 -2.05 12.41 -2.62
C GLY A 121 -2.00 11.27 -3.64
N PHE A 122 -2.50 10.08 -3.32
CA PHE A 122 -2.60 8.98 -4.27
C PHE A 122 -3.53 9.30 -5.45
N HIS A 123 -4.59 10.05 -5.21
CA HIS A 123 -5.54 10.47 -6.24
C HIS A 123 -4.83 11.34 -7.30
N THR A 124 -4.07 12.36 -6.87
CA THR A 124 -3.26 13.19 -7.76
C THR A 124 -2.25 12.34 -8.54
N ILE A 125 -1.55 11.41 -7.86
CA ILE A 125 -0.59 10.53 -8.52
C ILE A 125 -1.29 9.67 -9.59
N ALA A 126 -2.40 9.02 -9.25
CA ALA A 126 -3.14 8.15 -10.17
C ALA A 126 -3.63 8.90 -11.42
N ARG A 127 -4.20 10.09 -11.23
CA ARG A 127 -4.68 10.94 -12.33
C ARG A 127 -3.56 11.41 -13.24
N GLU A 128 -2.46 11.90 -12.68
CA GLU A 128 -1.30 12.39 -13.44
C GLU A 128 -0.53 11.29 -14.17
N VAL A 129 -0.48 10.09 -13.62
CA VAL A 129 0.15 8.91 -14.24
C VAL A 129 -0.79 8.22 -15.22
N GLY A 130 -2.11 8.39 -15.07
CA GLY A 130 -3.12 7.66 -15.82
C GLY A 130 -3.21 6.19 -15.41
N CYS A 131 -3.05 5.87 -14.12
CA CYS A 131 -3.01 4.50 -13.64
C CYS A 131 -4.20 4.15 -12.74
N SER A 132 -4.49 2.85 -12.67
CA SER A 132 -5.57 2.30 -11.85
C SER A 132 -5.24 2.35 -10.36
N VAL A 133 -6.30 2.42 -9.53
CA VAL A 133 -6.21 2.32 -8.08
C VAL A 133 -6.97 1.08 -7.62
N TYR A 134 -6.34 0.29 -6.76
CA TYR A 134 -6.90 -0.94 -6.19
C TYR A 134 -6.98 -0.86 -4.68
N MET A 135 -8.02 -1.47 -4.12
CA MET A 135 -8.18 -1.63 -2.68
C MET A 135 -7.36 -2.83 -2.20
N GLY A 136 -6.24 -2.59 -1.53
CA GLY A 136 -5.47 -3.63 -0.86
C GLY A 136 -5.79 -3.65 0.62
N TYR A 137 -5.71 -4.82 1.25
CA TYR A 137 -6.05 -4.98 2.66
C TYR A 137 -5.18 -6.05 3.34
N PHE A 138 -5.06 -5.91 4.65
CA PHE A 138 -4.47 -6.90 5.54
C PHE A 138 -5.23 -6.88 6.87
N ASP A 139 -6.13 -7.83 7.04
CA ASP A 139 -6.95 -7.95 8.23
C ASP A 139 -6.24 -8.76 9.32
N TRP A 140 -5.88 -8.11 10.40
CA TRP A 140 -5.23 -8.75 11.55
C TRP A 140 -6.21 -9.56 12.41
N GLY A 141 -7.51 -9.32 12.27
CA GLY A 141 -8.55 -10.06 12.98
C GLY A 141 -8.71 -11.47 12.45
N THR A 142 -8.88 -11.59 11.14
CA THR A 142 -9.08 -12.88 10.45
C THR A 142 -7.80 -13.43 9.81
N LYS A 143 -6.71 -12.66 9.80
CA LYS A 143 -5.44 -13.02 9.15
C LYS A 143 -5.57 -13.21 7.64
N HIS A 144 -6.36 -12.38 6.98
CA HIS A 144 -6.51 -12.32 5.54
C HIS A 144 -5.71 -11.16 4.94
N VAL A 145 -5.08 -11.40 3.80
CA VAL A 145 -4.36 -10.38 3.03
C VAL A 145 -4.62 -10.54 1.54
N GLY A 146 -4.91 -9.42 0.87
CA GLY A 146 -5.24 -9.44 -0.54
C GLY A 146 -5.31 -8.05 -1.17
N TRP A 147 -5.62 -8.06 -2.47
CA TRP A 147 -6.10 -6.89 -3.20
C TRP A 147 -7.50 -7.19 -3.75
N GLY A 148 -8.34 -6.17 -3.81
CA GLY A 148 -9.75 -6.28 -4.16
C GLY A 148 -10.14 -5.37 -5.32
N LYS A 149 -11.24 -4.67 -5.17
CA LYS A 149 -11.86 -3.88 -6.24
C LYS A 149 -10.93 -2.79 -6.79
N LYS A 150 -10.98 -2.61 -8.11
CA LYS A 150 -10.51 -1.40 -8.79
C LYS A 150 -11.45 -0.25 -8.43
N VAL A 151 -10.87 0.90 -8.14
CA VAL A 151 -11.62 2.11 -7.79
C VAL A 151 -11.60 3.07 -8.96
N GLU A 152 -12.76 3.43 -9.45
CA GLU A 152 -12.91 4.50 -10.43
C GLU A 152 -12.73 5.85 -9.75
N LEU A 153 -11.84 6.69 -10.30
CA LEU A 153 -11.59 8.03 -9.78
C LEU A 153 -12.29 9.07 -10.62
N THR A 154 -12.91 10.04 -9.94
CA THR A 154 -13.51 11.24 -10.55
C THR A 154 -12.53 12.42 -10.51
N ASP A 155 -12.99 13.63 -10.83
CA ASP A 155 -12.19 14.84 -10.67
C ASP A 155 -12.23 15.40 -9.23
N ASP A 156 -13.15 14.90 -8.40
CA ASP A 156 -13.25 15.29 -6.99
C ASP A 156 -12.51 14.33 -6.07
N ALA A 157 -11.26 14.67 -5.75
CA ALA A 157 -10.42 13.91 -4.86
C ALA A 157 -10.98 13.75 -3.43
N ARG A 158 -11.83 14.68 -2.97
CA ARG A 158 -12.45 14.58 -1.64
C ARG A 158 -13.61 13.62 -1.63
N ALA A 159 -14.49 13.73 -2.62
CA ALA A 159 -15.61 12.82 -2.80
C ALA A 159 -15.12 11.38 -2.98
N ASP A 160 -14.13 11.18 -3.83
CA ASP A 160 -13.51 9.86 -4.03
C ASP A 160 -12.89 9.30 -2.75
N MET A 161 -12.17 10.13 -1.98
CA MET A 161 -11.61 9.71 -0.71
C MET A 161 -12.68 9.29 0.30
N GLN A 162 -13.77 10.04 0.40
CA GLN A 162 -14.88 9.69 1.30
C GLN A 162 -15.55 8.38 0.88
N ARG A 163 -15.77 8.19 -0.42
CA ARG A 163 -16.33 6.97 -1.00
C ARG A 163 -15.42 5.76 -0.73
N ILE A 164 -14.11 5.90 -0.96
CA ILE A 164 -13.13 4.84 -0.70
C ILE A 164 -13.09 4.50 0.79
N GLN A 165 -13.09 5.51 1.65
CA GLN A 165 -13.11 5.31 3.10
C GLN A 165 -14.36 4.53 3.54
N ALA A 166 -15.54 4.89 3.02
CA ALA A 166 -16.78 4.18 3.29
C ALA A 166 -16.71 2.70 2.82
N MET A 167 -16.15 2.45 1.63
CA MET A 167 -15.94 1.08 1.14
C MET A 167 -15.05 0.25 2.07
N TYR A 168 -14.01 0.84 2.66
CA TYR A 168 -13.16 0.15 3.65
C TYR A 168 -13.86 -0.04 5.00
N GLU A 169 -14.73 0.89 5.41
CA GLU A 169 -15.54 0.76 6.62
C GLU A 169 -16.48 -0.46 6.53
N GLU A 170 -17.09 -0.69 5.36
CA GLU A 170 -17.94 -1.86 5.09
C GLU A 170 -17.17 -3.20 5.16
N MET A 171 -15.85 -3.19 4.97
CA MET A 171 -15.03 -4.40 5.06
C MET A 171 -14.78 -4.85 6.52
N HIS A 172 -15.07 -4.02 7.51
CA HIS A 172 -14.88 -4.29 8.95
C HIS A 172 -13.48 -4.80 9.32
N LEU A 173 -12.45 -4.32 8.63
CA LEU A 173 -11.07 -4.75 8.83
C LEU A 173 -10.54 -4.40 10.22
N VAL A 174 -9.71 -5.28 10.75
CA VAL A 174 -9.09 -5.10 12.08
C VAL A 174 -7.60 -4.83 11.91
N GLY A 175 -7.13 -3.69 12.42
CA GLY A 175 -5.70 -3.37 12.48
C GLY A 175 -4.95 -4.18 13.54
N LYS A 176 -3.64 -4.35 13.39
CA LYS A 176 -2.79 -4.97 14.43
C LYS A 176 -2.92 -4.25 15.78
N HIS A 177 -2.97 -2.93 15.74
CA HIS A 177 -3.30 -2.08 16.87
C HIS A 177 -4.72 -1.54 16.71
N LYS A 178 -5.72 -2.29 17.22
CA LYS A 178 -7.16 -2.01 17.05
C LYS A 178 -7.54 -0.54 17.32
N LYS A 179 -6.96 0.07 18.37
CA LYS A 179 -7.22 1.48 18.72
C LYS A 179 -6.70 2.51 17.72
N ASN A 180 -5.84 2.10 16.78
CA ASN A 180 -5.22 3.00 15.81
C ASN A 180 -5.96 3.03 14.46
N TYR A 181 -6.94 2.16 14.26
CA TYR A 181 -7.81 2.19 13.10
C TYR A 181 -9.19 2.67 13.51
N ILE A 182 -9.58 3.85 13.01
CA ILE A 182 -10.89 4.42 13.29
C ILE A 182 -11.82 4.03 12.14
N THR A 183 -12.71 3.12 12.42
CA THR A 183 -13.94 2.91 11.65
C THR A 183 -15.04 3.77 12.33
N LYS A 184 -15.87 4.42 11.52
CA LYS A 184 -17.06 5.11 12.06
C LYS A 184 -18.09 4.11 12.53
#